data_619a73b8bbf0476f4ccf47d6f06f5fd7
#
_entry.id   619a73b8bbf0476f4ccf47d6f06f5fd7
#
_cell.length_a   1.000
_cell.length_b   1.000
_cell.length_c   1.000
_cell.angle_alpha   90.00
_cell.angle_beta   90.00
_cell.angle_gamma   90.00
#
_symmetry.space_group_name_H-M   'P 1'
#
loop_
_entity.id
_entity.type
_entity.pdbx_description
1 polymer ?
#
loop_
_entity_poly.entity_id
_entity_poly.type
_entity_poly.pdbx_seq_one_letter_code
_entity_poly.pdbx_strand_id
1 'polypeptide(L)'
;MDNNLFCKYNDSSVVTGETYCSEELSMLLKRHRFNADCHAFWKHVDGGMTLVTCDKENLYVCSNDFLDGLYDNALAAPTHQMVHDWLIDKKHIYIKIDCCPAANDKGYAFIGVVKDMTNKCMPFETPLDEMLYNSPAEAFETLCKYTLEAL
;
A
#
# COMPACT_ATOMS: atom_id res chain seq x y z
N MET A 1 -10.94 24.69 9.22
CA MET A 1 -10.26 23.40 8.95
C MET A 1 -10.52 22.49 10.13
N ASP A 2 -11.31 21.46 9.87
CA ASP A 2 -11.57 20.46 10.91
C ASP A 2 -10.28 19.68 11.19
N ASN A 3 -9.71 19.93 12.36
CA ASN A 3 -8.63 19.10 12.91
C ASN A 3 -9.06 17.63 13.17
N ASN A 4 -10.28 17.30 12.81
CA ASN A 4 -10.87 15.98 13.02
C ASN A 4 -10.46 14.93 11.99
N LEU A 5 -9.79 15.31 10.90
CA LEU A 5 -9.30 14.31 9.94
C LEU A 5 -8.20 13.42 10.52
N PHE A 6 -7.39 13.95 11.41
CA PHE A 6 -6.32 13.19 12.07
C PHE A 6 -6.81 12.38 13.28
N CYS A 7 -7.94 12.75 13.88
CA CYS A 7 -8.47 12.03 15.04
C CYS A 7 -9.36 10.83 14.71
N LYS A 8 -9.86 10.72 13.47
CA LYS A 8 -10.71 9.58 13.06
C LYS A 8 -9.94 8.30 12.80
N TYR A 9 -8.61 8.38 12.73
CA TYR A 9 -7.75 7.21 12.53
C TYR A 9 -7.15 6.68 13.81
N ASN A 10 -7.48 7.27 14.95
CA ASN A 10 -7.12 6.75 16.26
C ASN A 10 -8.17 5.75 16.77
N ASP A 11 -8.55 4.81 15.94
CA ASP A 11 -9.13 3.59 16.46
C ASP A 11 -8.00 2.83 17.16
N SER A 12 -8.23 2.47 18.41
CA SER A 12 -7.26 1.76 19.25
C SER A 12 -6.79 0.41 18.68
N SER A 13 -7.34 -0.01 17.56
CA SER A 13 -6.91 -1.18 16.79
C SER A 13 -5.86 -0.85 15.73
N VAL A 14 -5.66 0.42 15.42
CA VAL A 14 -4.65 0.87 14.46
C VAL A 14 -3.59 1.66 15.22
N VAL A 15 -2.53 0.99 15.55
CA VAL A 15 -1.35 1.63 16.13
C VAL A 15 -0.83 2.60 15.08
N THR A 16 -1.06 3.91 15.29
CA THR A 16 -0.46 5.03 14.56
C THR A 16 -1.12 5.49 13.25
N GLY A 17 -2.34 5.09 12.90
CA GLY A 17 -2.98 5.56 11.65
C GLY A 17 -2.26 5.14 10.37
N GLU A 18 -1.42 4.12 10.44
CA GLU A 18 -0.75 3.55 9.30
C GLU A 18 -1.72 2.74 8.44
N THR A 19 -1.70 2.96 7.14
CA THR A 19 -2.49 2.18 6.20
C THR A 19 -1.67 1.00 5.71
N TYR A 20 -2.12 -0.20 6.04
CA TYR A 20 -1.51 -1.44 5.54
C TYR A 20 -1.99 -1.77 4.14
N CYS A 21 -1.12 -2.42 3.37
CA CYS A 21 -1.47 -2.89 2.04
C CYS A 21 -2.59 -3.94 2.09
N SER A 22 -3.45 -3.89 1.09
CA SER A 22 -4.48 -4.91 0.88
C SER A 22 -3.87 -6.29 0.63
N GLU A 23 -4.68 -7.33 0.74
CA GLU A 23 -4.28 -8.69 0.41
C GLU A 23 -3.74 -8.77 -1.02
N GLU A 24 -4.43 -8.17 -1.98
CA GLU A 24 -4.04 -8.18 -3.40
C GLU A 24 -2.68 -7.53 -3.62
N LEU A 25 -2.46 -6.35 -3.05
CA LEU A 25 -1.18 -5.67 -3.17
C LEU A 25 -0.07 -6.44 -2.45
N SER A 26 -0.35 -6.98 -1.27
CA SER A 26 0.60 -7.81 -0.52
C SER A 26 1.03 -9.05 -1.31
N MET A 27 0.11 -9.66 -2.04
CA MET A 27 0.42 -10.80 -2.92
C MET A 27 1.35 -10.40 -4.07
N LEU A 28 1.08 -9.27 -4.73
CA LEU A 28 1.94 -8.76 -5.79
C LEU A 28 3.34 -8.41 -5.27
N LEU A 29 3.42 -7.78 -4.11
CA LEU A 29 4.70 -7.46 -3.47
C LEU A 29 5.51 -8.72 -3.19
N LYS A 30 4.88 -9.77 -2.68
CA LYS A 30 5.55 -11.06 -2.46
C LYS A 30 6.08 -11.66 -3.77
N ARG A 31 5.32 -11.59 -4.85
CA ARG A 31 5.75 -12.03 -6.18
C ARG A 31 6.97 -11.26 -6.67
N HIS A 32 7.06 -9.99 -6.34
CA HIS A 32 8.19 -9.12 -6.66
C HIS A 32 9.32 -9.16 -5.62
N ARG A 33 9.31 -10.17 -4.74
CA ARG A 33 10.35 -10.43 -3.74
C ARG A 33 10.47 -9.36 -2.66
N PHE A 34 9.38 -8.68 -2.36
CA PHE A 34 9.32 -7.85 -1.16
C PHE A 34 9.53 -8.72 0.07
N ASN A 35 10.55 -8.42 0.87
CA ASN A 35 10.92 -9.23 2.05
C ASN A 35 11.40 -8.37 3.23
N ALA A 36 10.92 -7.13 3.34
CA ALA A 36 11.21 -6.28 4.49
C ALA A 36 10.40 -6.74 5.71
N ASP A 37 10.90 -6.41 6.89
CA ASP A 37 10.21 -6.65 8.15
C ASP A 37 8.99 -5.76 8.29
N CYS A 38 7.85 -6.38 8.54
CA CYS A 38 6.56 -5.74 8.70
C CYS A 38 6.00 -5.98 10.09
N HIS A 39 5.00 -5.18 10.47
CA HIS A 39 4.31 -5.32 11.77
C HIS A 39 2.92 -5.95 11.65
N ALA A 40 2.49 -6.31 10.46
CA ALA A 40 1.23 -6.95 10.17
C ALA A 40 1.36 -7.94 9.01
N PHE A 41 0.42 -8.86 8.92
CA PHE A 41 0.37 -9.83 7.83
C PHE A 41 -1.06 -10.36 7.63
N TRP A 42 -1.31 -10.85 6.43
CA TRP A 42 -2.53 -11.54 6.07
C TRP A 42 -2.36 -13.04 6.33
N LYS A 43 -3.29 -13.63 7.07
CA LYS A 43 -3.33 -15.08 7.29
C LYS A 43 -4.71 -15.67 7.05
N HIS A 44 -4.75 -16.94 6.72
CA HIS A 44 -6.00 -17.68 6.59
C HIS A 44 -6.67 -17.90 7.95
N VAL A 45 -7.96 -17.50 8.02
CA VAL A 45 -8.84 -17.77 9.14
C VAL A 45 -10.21 -18.14 8.56
N ASP A 46 -10.68 -19.35 8.85
CA ASP A 46 -12.04 -19.84 8.53
C ASP A 46 -12.59 -19.41 7.14
N GLY A 47 -11.86 -19.80 6.08
CA GLY A 47 -12.30 -19.61 4.69
C GLY A 47 -11.97 -18.25 4.05
N GLY A 48 -11.18 -17.41 4.71
CA GLY A 48 -10.75 -16.12 4.17
C GLY A 48 -9.42 -15.65 4.70
N MET A 49 -8.94 -14.55 4.17
CA MET A 49 -7.73 -13.89 4.65
C MET A 49 -8.10 -12.79 5.64
N THR A 50 -7.41 -12.73 6.75
CA THR A 50 -7.61 -11.72 7.79
C THR A 50 -6.29 -11.01 8.08
N LEU A 51 -6.33 -9.68 8.15
CA LEU A 51 -5.19 -8.88 8.56
C LEU A 51 -5.02 -8.97 10.08
N VAL A 52 -3.84 -9.36 10.50
CA VAL A 52 -3.46 -9.41 11.93
C VAL A 52 -2.17 -8.65 12.15
N THR A 53 -2.05 -8.04 13.32
CA THR A 53 -0.78 -7.41 13.74
C THR A 53 0.13 -8.44 14.40
N CYS A 54 1.44 -8.25 14.25
CA CYS A 54 2.42 -9.20 14.78
C CYS A 54 2.33 -9.36 16.30
N ASP A 55 2.05 -8.29 17.04
CA ASP A 55 1.93 -8.34 18.49
C ASP A 55 0.80 -9.26 18.97
N LYS A 56 -0.32 -9.33 18.27
CA LYS A 56 -1.43 -10.24 18.60
C LYS A 56 -1.09 -11.71 18.36
N GLU A 57 -0.09 -11.98 17.54
CA GLU A 57 0.39 -13.34 17.26
C GLU A 57 1.71 -13.65 18.01
N ASN A 58 2.06 -12.85 19.00
CA ASN A 58 3.30 -12.96 19.78
C ASN A 58 4.57 -12.88 18.92
N LEU A 59 4.52 -12.11 17.84
CA LEU A 59 5.65 -11.83 16.97
C LEU A 59 6.08 -10.38 17.14
N TYR A 60 7.36 -10.13 17.00
CA TYR A 60 7.89 -8.76 16.99
C TYR A 60 7.74 -8.12 15.61
N VAL A 61 8.21 -8.82 14.59
CA VAL A 61 8.10 -8.44 13.17
C VAL A 61 7.90 -9.71 12.33
N CYS A 62 7.51 -9.52 11.07
CA CYS A 62 7.42 -10.60 10.10
C CYS A 62 7.91 -10.14 8.72
N SER A 63 8.57 -11.02 8.02
CA SER A 63 8.86 -10.89 6.59
C SER A 63 8.17 -12.01 5.82
N ASN A 64 8.11 -11.92 4.51
CA ASN A 64 7.52 -13.00 3.71
C ASN A 64 8.26 -14.32 3.89
N ASP A 65 9.59 -14.31 3.92
CA ASP A 65 10.37 -15.54 4.14
C ASP A 65 10.11 -16.13 5.53
N PHE A 66 10.03 -15.31 6.54
CA PHE A 66 9.71 -15.75 7.91
C PHE A 66 8.32 -16.39 7.98
N LEU A 67 7.33 -15.75 7.36
CA LEU A 67 5.95 -16.24 7.34
C LEU A 67 5.80 -17.57 6.59
N ASP A 68 6.55 -17.77 5.51
CA ASP A 68 6.55 -19.01 4.75
C ASP A 68 7.00 -20.21 5.58
N GLY A 69 7.88 -19.99 6.55
CA GLY A 69 8.31 -21.04 7.50
C GLY A 69 7.33 -21.30 8.64
N LEU A 70 6.36 -20.43 8.87
CA LEU A 70 5.48 -20.48 10.03
C LEU A 70 4.00 -20.73 9.68
N TYR A 71 3.52 -20.21 8.57
CA TYR A 71 2.14 -20.30 8.12
C TYR A 71 2.05 -20.75 6.66
N ASP A 72 0.93 -21.40 6.32
CA ASP A 72 0.59 -21.69 4.93
C ASP A 72 -0.05 -20.43 4.27
N ASN A 73 0.54 -19.96 3.17
CA ASN A 73 0.01 -18.86 2.35
C ASN A 73 -0.18 -17.53 3.09
N ALA A 74 0.59 -17.24 4.12
CA ALA A 74 0.58 -15.93 4.74
C ALA A 74 1.33 -14.90 3.88
N LEU A 75 0.91 -13.64 3.99
CA LEU A 75 1.46 -12.52 3.23
C LEU A 75 1.85 -11.39 4.19
N ALA A 76 3.11 -10.98 4.21
CA ALA A 76 3.49 -9.77 4.93
C ALA A 76 2.69 -8.57 4.39
N ALA A 77 2.18 -7.75 5.28
CA ALA A 77 1.40 -6.56 4.95
C ALA A 77 2.18 -5.31 5.36
N PRO A 78 3.01 -4.76 4.46
CA PRO A 78 3.70 -3.51 4.74
C PRO A 78 2.72 -2.34 4.80
N THR A 79 3.14 -1.24 5.41
CA THR A 79 2.44 0.03 5.27
C THR A 79 2.66 0.60 3.87
N HIS A 80 1.79 1.52 3.45
CA HIS A 80 1.96 2.23 2.17
C HIS A 80 3.31 2.98 2.12
N GLN A 81 3.74 3.56 3.22
CA GLN A 81 5.03 4.25 3.28
C GLN A 81 6.21 3.29 3.02
N MET A 82 6.16 2.10 3.60
CA MET A 82 7.19 1.09 3.39
C MET A 82 7.27 0.65 1.92
N VAL A 83 6.11 0.50 1.26
CA VAL A 83 6.06 0.15 -0.17
C VAL A 83 6.61 1.28 -1.02
N HIS A 84 6.24 2.52 -0.71
CA HIS A 84 6.76 3.71 -1.40
C HIS A 84 8.28 3.76 -1.35
N ASP A 85 8.86 3.58 -0.17
CA ASP A 85 10.31 3.58 0.02
C ASP A 85 10.98 2.41 -0.72
N TRP A 86 10.38 1.23 -0.67
CA TRP A 86 10.88 0.05 -1.38
C TRP A 86 10.84 0.22 -2.90
N LEU A 87 9.76 0.81 -3.44
CA LEU A 87 9.66 1.09 -4.88
C LEU A 87 10.77 2.04 -5.34
N ILE A 88 11.06 3.08 -4.56
CA ILE A 88 12.14 4.00 -4.86
C ILE A 88 13.49 3.28 -4.83
N ASP A 89 13.77 2.55 -3.77
CA ASP A 89 15.08 1.93 -3.54
C ASP A 89 15.35 0.75 -4.49
N LYS A 90 14.38 -0.12 -4.68
CA LYS A 90 14.56 -1.38 -5.42
C LYS A 90 14.11 -1.33 -6.88
N LYS A 91 13.12 -0.52 -7.19
CA LYS A 91 12.52 -0.46 -8.52
C LYS A 91 12.75 0.87 -9.23
N HIS A 92 13.27 1.86 -8.52
CA HIS A 92 13.47 3.23 -9.02
C HIS A 92 12.17 3.86 -9.54
N ILE A 93 11.07 3.58 -8.84
CA ILE A 93 9.74 4.08 -9.15
C ILE A 93 9.25 4.98 -8.04
N TYR A 94 8.74 6.14 -8.43
CA TYR A 94 8.14 7.11 -7.52
C TYR A 94 6.67 7.29 -7.84
N ILE A 95 5.81 7.15 -6.83
CA ILE A 95 4.37 7.40 -6.96
C ILE A 95 4.03 8.68 -6.21
N LYS A 96 3.46 9.65 -6.92
CA LYS A 96 3.02 10.93 -6.37
C LYS A 96 1.51 10.99 -6.39
N ILE A 97 0.90 11.33 -5.25
CA ILE A 97 -0.55 11.51 -5.12
C ILE A 97 -0.83 12.99 -4.86
N ASP A 98 -1.69 13.57 -5.68
CA ASP A 98 -2.14 14.95 -5.56
C ASP A 98 -3.66 15.02 -5.38
N CYS A 99 -4.13 16.07 -4.73
CA CYS A 99 -5.54 16.43 -4.64
C CYS A 99 -5.88 17.39 -5.78
N CYS A 100 -7.04 17.19 -6.41
CA CYS A 100 -7.51 18.07 -7.47
C CYS A 100 -9.01 18.38 -7.32
N PRO A 101 -9.50 19.50 -7.87
CA PRO A 101 -10.92 19.78 -7.95
C PRO A 101 -11.64 18.70 -8.77
N ALA A 102 -12.83 18.31 -8.35
CA ALA A 102 -13.64 17.32 -9.02
C ALA A 102 -15.13 17.63 -8.89
N ALA A 103 -15.89 17.21 -9.91
CA ALA A 103 -17.35 17.36 -9.92
C ALA A 103 -18.00 16.17 -9.21
N ASN A 104 -17.79 16.08 -7.89
CA ASN A 104 -18.42 15.10 -7.01
C ASN A 104 -18.98 15.80 -5.77
N ASP A 105 -19.62 15.05 -4.87
CA ASP A 105 -20.25 15.61 -3.67
C ASP A 105 -19.25 16.30 -2.73
N LYS A 106 -18.00 15.89 -2.74
CA LYS A 106 -16.93 16.49 -1.92
C LYS A 106 -16.31 17.72 -2.57
N GLY A 107 -16.39 17.88 -3.89
CA GLY A 107 -15.74 18.94 -4.66
C GLY A 107 -14.27 18.69 -4.98
N TYR A 108 -13.70 17.55 -4.57
CA TYR A 108 -12.31 17.17 -4.84
C TYR A 108 -12.16 15.66 -4.99
N ALA A 109 -11.07 15.28 -5.62
CA ALA A 109 -10.65 13.89 -5.74
C ALA A 109 -9.11 13.81 -5.71
N PHE A 110 -8.57 12.61 -5.79
CA PHE A 110 -7.13 12.37 -5.79
C PHE A 110 -6.71 11.81 -7.14
N ILE A 111 -5.56 12.26 -7.60
CA ILE A 111 -4.91 11.77 -8.81
C ILE A 111 -3.49 11.32 -8.45
N GLY A 112 -2.95 10.42 -9.23
CA GLY A 112 -1.60 9.96 -9.02
C GLY A 112 -0.79 9.90 -10.31
N VAL A 113 0.51 10.02 -10.16
CA VAL A 113 1.50 9.89 -11.23
C VAL A 113 2.53 8.88 -10.82
N VAL A 114 2.82 7.94 -11.71
CA VAL A 114 3.92 6.99 -11.55
C VAL A 114 5.10 7.49 -12.38
N LYS A 115 6.24 7.68 -11.73
CA LYS A 115 7.47 8.11 -12.38
C LYS A 115 8.50 6.98 -12.36
N ASP A 116 8.89 6.54 -13.53
CA ASP A 116 10.01 5.62 -13.69
C ASP A 116 11.31 6.42 -13.75
N MET A 117 12.10 6.36 -12.69
CA MET A 117 13.36 7.10 -12.57
C MET A 117 14.54 6.39 -13.22
N THR A 118 14.37 5.18 -13.73
CA THR A 118 15.40 4.50 -14.51
C THR A 118 15.58 5.13 -15.88
N ASN A 119 14.51 5.66 -16.44
CA ASN A 119 14.53 6.38 -17.70
C ASN A 119 14.40 7.89 -17.46
N LYS A 120 15.51 8.58 -17.49
CA LYS A 120 15.58 10.04 -17.24
C LYS A 120 14.83 10.90 -18.26
N CYS A 121 14.49 10.34 -19.43
CA CYS A 121 13.94 11.11 -20.53
C CYS A 121 12.43 11.02 -20.66
N MET A 122 11.80 9.99 -20.14
CA MET A 122 10.35 9.76 -20.25
C MET A 122 9.80 9.17 -18.96
N PRO A 123 9.37 10.00 -18.01
CA PRO A 123 8.63 9.48 -16.88
C PRO A 123 7.35 8.81 -17.37
N PHE A 124 7.10 7.60 -16.93
CA PHE A 124 5.85 6.94 -17.18
C PHE A 124 4.76 7.67 -16.40
N GLU A 125 3.78 8.22 -17.11
CA GLU A 125 2.64 8.90 -16.48
C GLU A 125 1.38 8.09 -16.75
N THR A 126 0.61 7.82 -15.69
CA THR A 126 -0.73 7.26 -15.85
C THR A 126 -1.64 8.28 -16.53
N PRO A 127 -2.50 7.86 -17.48
CA PRO A 127 -3.45 8.78 -18.11
C PRO A 127 -4.33 9.45 -17.03
N LEU A 128 -4.26 10.77 -16.95
CA LEU A 128 -4.97 11.55 -15.93
C LEU A 128 -6.50 11.53 -16.11
N ASP A 129 -6.98 11.31 -17.31
CA ASP A 129 -8.39 11.50 -17.67
C ASP A 129 -9.34 10.43 -17.12
N GLU A 130 -8.81 9.31 -16.66
CA GLU A 130 -9.63 8.16 -16.24
C GLU A 130 -9.44 7.76 -14.78
N MET A 131 -8.57 8.47 -14.02
CA MET A 131 -8.13 8.00 -12.71
C MET A 131 -8.31 9.05 -11.61
N LEU A 132 -9.58 9.28 -11.25
CA LEU A 132 -9.92 10.03 -10.05
C LEU A 132 -10.23 9.05 -8.92
N TYR A 133 -9.60 9.25 -7.78
CA TYR A 133 -9.73 8.38 -6.62
C TYR A 133 -10.37 9.12 -5.46
N ASN A 134 -11.07 8.40 -4.60
CA ASN A 134 -11.77 8.97 -3.46
C ASN A 134 -10.87 9.25 -2.26
N SER A 135 -9.72 8.62 -2.20
CA SER A 135 -8.76 8.78 -1.10
C SER A 135 -7.32 8.60 -1.60
N PRO A 136 -6.34 9.16 -0.87
CA PRO A 136 -4.92 8.91 -1.17
C PRO A 136 -4.55 7.43 -1.09
N ALA A 137 -5.14 6.70 -0.14
CA ALA A 137 -4.88 5.27 0.03
C ALA A 137 -5.37 4.46 -1.17
N GLU A 138 -6.58 4.74 -1.67
CA GLU A 138 -7.13 4.10 -2.87
C GLU A 138 -6.25 4.38 -4.09
N ALA A 139 -5.84 5.63 -4.28
CA ALA A 139 -4.96 6.03 -5.36
C ALA A 139 -3.63 5.27 -5.31
N PHE A 140 -3.00 5.23 -4.15
CA PHE A 140 -1.72 4.55 -3.97
C PHE A 140 -1.83 3.04 -4.24
N GLU A 141 -2.83 2.37 -3.65
CA GLU A 141 -3.08 0.93 -3.88
C GLU A 141 -3.24 0.61 -5.36
N THR A 142 -4.09 1.37 -6.05
CA THR A 142 -4.37 1.14 -7.46
C THR A 142 -3.14 1.36 -8.33
N LEU A 143 -2.40 2.42 -8.09
CA LEU A 143 -1.19 2.73 -8.86
C LEU A 143 -0.06 1.73 -8.58
N CYS A 144 0.09 1.28 -7.34
CA CYS A 144 1.04 0.23 -6.99
C CYS A 144 0.71 -1.09 -7.70
N LYS A 145 -0.54 -1.51 -7.65
CA LYS A 145 -0.98 -2.74 -8.33
C LYS A 145 -0.71 -2.66 -9.83
N TYR A 146 -1.12 -1.58 -10.46
CA TYR A 146 -0.87 -1.34 -11.88
C TYR A 146 0.62 -1.41 -12.22
N THR A 147 1.44 -0.74 -11.43
CA THR A 147 2.89 -0.68 -11.62
C THR A 147 3.54 -2.06 -11.48
N LEU A 148 3.20 -2.80 -10.44
CA LEU A 148 3.76 -4.13 -10.20
C LEU A 148 3.30 -5.15 -11.23
N GLU A 149 2.09 -5.06 -11.72
CA GLU A 149 1.59 -5.92 -12.81
C GLU A 149 2.30 -5.66 -14.14
N ALA A 150 2.78 -4.43 -14.36
CA ALA A 150 3.51 -4.05 -15.58
C ALA A 150 5.00 -4.40 -15.53
N LEU A 151 5.53 -4.70 -14.37
CA LEU A 151 6.92 -5.14 -14.19
C LEU A 151 7.02 -6.65 -14.43
#